data_6fedb411db3aa690c2cd52c96631849b
#
_entry.id   6fedb411db3aa690c2cd52c96631849b
#
_cell.length_a   1.000
_cell.length_b   1.000
_cell.length_c   1.000
_cell.angle_alpha   90.00
_cell.angle_beta   90.00
_cell.angle_gamma   90.00
#
_symmetry.space_group_name_H-M   'P 1'
#
loop_
_entity.id
_entity.type
_entity.pdbx_description
1 polymer ?
#
loop_
_entity_poly.entity_id
_entity_poly.type
_entity_poly.pdbx_seq_one_letter_code
_entity_poly.pdbx_strand_id
1 'polypeptide(L)'
;MKQRSLKTKLLLLTLGLFLASGVAMTWIQSSSLNGLRDDIMAQTRGALEQEVSRSLQFQAERYAVQIEDQLQQAYQIPLGMAAQLEGSMAQPDQRLSRPQVELLLGSRLHQANGISSIYAQFEPNGYDGQDAEWQTGASHSVAGKGSLEVYFTREQNGNIAQQTIDAATSDAKFDTSRNEFGIRNSEWYLCGRETRRPCLMEPYLYEISPGQKMLMTSLTVPVLKDGKFAGITGVDMNLPIFQQLAEHLGKSLYDNQAEVTLVSKAGFIVGSNRHSDKLGRPLTEAG
;
A
#
# COMPACT_ATOMS: atom_id res chain seq x y z
N MET A 1 -26.74 90.55 11.39
CA MET A 1 -26.96 89.09 11.70
C MET A 1 -28.38 88.91 12.21
N LYS A 2 -29.30 88.37 11.38
CA LYS A 2 -30.70 88.08 11.82
C LYS A 2 -30.71 87.02 12.87
N GLN A 3 -31.13 87.37 14.14
CA GLN A 3 -31.34 86.42 15.18
C GLN A 3 -32.47 85.44 14.79
N ARG A 4 -32.12 84.16 14.62
CA ARG A 4 -33.12 83.14 14.35
C ARG A 4 -34.02 82.96 15.58
N SER A 5 -35.37 82.95 15.31
CA SER A 5 -36.40 82.76 16.36
C SER A 5 -36.10 81.50 17.23
N LEU A 6 -36.41 81.57 18.51
CA LEU A 6 -36.26 80.45 19.48
C LEU A 6 -36.89 79.13 18.95
N LYS A 7 -38.07 79.28 18.31
CA LYS A 7 -38.77 78.17 17.65
C LYS A 7 -37.93 77.50 16.55
N THR A 8 -37.22 78.28 15.73
CA THR A 8 -36.36 77.71 14.67
C THR A 8 -35.14 77.01 15.23
N LYS A 9 -34.56 77.52 16.35
CA LYS A 9 -33.45 76.81 17.03
C LYS A 9 -33.90 75.50 17.68
N LEU A 10 -35.07 75.49 18.28
CA LEU A 10 -35.63 74.26 18.91
C LEU A 10 -35.93 73.20 17.83
N LEU A 11 -36.54 73.60 16.71
CA LEU A 11 -36.87 72.73 15.62
C LEU A 11 -35.64 72.15 14.92
N LEU A 12 -34.56 72.90 14.78
CA LEU A 12 -33.30 72.39 14.27
C LEU A 12 -32.61 71.45 15.22
N LEU A 13 -32.74 71.66 16.55
CA LEU A 13 -32.17 70.80 17.58
C LEU A 13 -32.90 69.46 17.66
N THR A 14 -34.22 69.45 17.61
CA THR A 14 -35.05 68.25 17.58
C THR A 14 -34.81 67.43 16.29
N LEU A 15 -34.76 68.12 15.15
CA LEU A 15 -34.45 67.47 13.85
C LEU A 15 -33.06 66.83 13.86
N GLY A 16 -32.07 67.55 14.42
CA GLY A 16 -30.69 67.03 14.58
C GLY A 16 -30.63 65.81 15.47
N LEU A 17 -31.38 65.78 16.59
CA LEU A 17 -31.49 64.63 17.48
C LEU A 17 -32.15 63.42 16.78
N PHE A 18 -33.22 63.63 16.04
CA PHE A 18 -33.89 62.56 15.26
C PHE A 18 -32.94 61.97 14.19
N LEU A 19 -32.24 62.83 13.47
CA LEU A 19 -31.25 62.36 12.46
C LEU A 19 -30.09 61.58 13.10
N ALA A 20 -29.56 62.06 14.22
CA ALA A 20 -28.49 61.39 14.94
C ALA A 20 -28.94 60.04 15.52
N SER A 21 -30.15 59.97 16.07
CA SER A 21 -30.70 58.69 16.57
C SER A 21 -30.96 57.69 15.44
N GLY A 22 -31.46 58.16 14.28
CA GLY A 22 -31.63 57.33 13.08
C GLY A 22 -30.31 56.74 12.56
N VAL A 23 -29.28 57.58 12.45
CA VAL A 23 -27.96 57.15 12.05
C VAL A 23 -27.35 56.13 13.06
N ALA A 24 -27.46 56.42 14.34
CA ALA A 24 -27.00 55.52 15.40
C ALA A 24 -27.72 54.18 15.35
N MET A 25 -29.04 54.18 15.15
CA MET A 25 -29.82 52.93 15.09
C MET A 25 -29.49 52.11 13.83
N THR A 26 -29.32 52.72 12.67
CA THR A 26 -28.89 51.99 11.45
C THR A 26 -27.50 51.48 11.56
N TRP A 27 -26.56 52.17 12.22
CA TRP A 27 -25.21 51.71 12.46
C TRP A 27 -25.19 50.52 13.40
N ILE A 28 -25.93 50.52 14.52
CA ILE A 28 -26.07 49.42 15.48
C ILE A 28 -26.67 48.18 14.78
N GLN A 29 -27.76 48.38 14.01
CA GLN A 29 -28.39 47.27 13.28
C GLN A 29 -27.45 46.66 12.24
N SER A 30 -26.73 47.50 11.46
CA SER A 30 -25.77 47.02 10.49
C SER A 30 -24.59 46.25 11.14
N SER A 31 -24.06 46.77 12.22
CA SER A 31 -22.99 46.14 12.97
C SER A 31 -23.42 44.78 13.60
N SER A 32 -24.65 44.73 14.16
CA SER A 32 -25.22 43.50 14.72
C SER A 32 -25.49 42.44 13.64
N LEU A 33 -26.03 42.84 12.51
CA LEU A 33 -26.28 41.95 11.36
C LEU A 33 -24.97 41.40 10.78
N ASN A 34 -23.92 42.23 10.67
CA ASN A 34 -22.61 41.76 10.20
C ASN A 34 -22.00 40.76 11.19
N GLY A 35 -22.05 41.02 12.50
CA GLY A 35 -21.58 40.08 13.52
C GLY A 35 -22.34 38.74 13.46
N LEU A 36 -23.67 38.77 13.36
CA LEU A 36 -24.50 37.57 13.25
C LEU A 36 -24.18 36.78 11.95
N ARG A 37 -23.98 37.49 10.84
CA ARG A 37 -23.59 36.88 9.57
C ARG A 37 -22.25 36.16 9.68
N ASP A 38 -21.25 36.81 10.29
CA ASP A 38 -19.89 36.26 10.43
C ASP A 38 -19.92 35.04 11.35
N ASP A 39 -20.68 35.05 12.43
CA ASP A 39 -20.87 33.92 13.36
C ASP A 39 -21.56 32.73 12.65
N ILE A 40 -22.65 32.99 11.89
CA ILE A 40 -23.34 31.94 11.12
C ILE A 40 -22.41 31.35 10.06
N MET A 41 -21.65 32.18 9.35
CA MET A 41 -20.70 31.70 8.34
C MET A 41 -19.59 30.87 8.97
N ALA A 42 -19.04 31.26 10.11
CA ALA A 42 -18.01 30.51 10.83
C ALA A 42 -18.54 29.16 11.32
N GLN A 43 -19.76 29.14 11.93
CA GLN A 43 -20.40 27.90 12.37
C GLN A 43 -20.73 26.97 11.19
N THR A 44 -21.28 27.51 10.10
CA THR A 44 -21.63 26.72 8.92
C THR A 44 -20.38 26.14 8.27
N ARG A 45 -19.32 26.92 8.18
CA ARG A 45 -18.02 26.47 7.65
C ARG A 45 -17.43 25.36 8.52
N GLY A 46 -17.41 25.53 9.85
CA GLY A 46 -16.90 24.50 10.77
C GLY A 46 -17.71 23.20 10.70
N ALA A 47 -19.04 23.30 10.63
CA ALA A 47 -19.90 22.13 10.47
C ALA A 47 -19.67 21.43 9.14
N LEU A 48 -19.51 22.17 8.04
CA LEU A 48 -19.23 21.64 6.72
C LEU A 48 -17.85 20.94 6.67
N GLU A 49 -16.81 21.58 7.21
CA GLU A 49 -15.45 21.02 7.30
C GLU A 49 -15.46 19.71 8.10
N GLN A 50 -16.21 19.65 9.20
CA GLN A 50 -16.36 18.44 10.01
C GLN A 50 -17.09 17.33 9.26
N GLU A 51 -18.16 17.64 8.54
CA GLU A 51 -18.91 16.65 7.76
C GLU A 51 -18.08 16.11 6.59
N VAL A 52 -17.38 16.99 5.86
CA VAL A 52 -16.46 16.59 4.80
C VAL A 52 -15.35 15.69 5.35
N SER A 53 -14.75 16.06 6.49
CA SER A 53 -13.70 15.27 7.12
C SER A 53 -14.20 13.87 7.51
N ARG A 54 -15.39 13.77 8.10
CA ARG A 54 -16.01 12.47 8.43
C ARG A 54 -16.29 11.63 7.19
N SER A 55 -16.81 12.25 6.14
CA SER A 55 -17.08 11.57 4.87
C SER A 55 -15.81 11.02 4.25
N LEU A 56 -14.73 11.82 4.22
CA LEU A 56 -13.43 11.39 3.73
C LEU A 56 -12.84 10.25 4.57
N GLN A 57 -12.92 10.35 5.89
CA GLN A 57 -12.46 9.29 6.79
C GLN A 57 -13.23 7.99 6.54
N PHE A 58 -14.54 8.03 6.46
CA PHE A 58 -15.38 6.85 6.18
C PHE A 58 -15.02 6.21 4.83
N GLN A 59 -14.80 7.02 3.80
CA GLN A 59 -14.36 6.53 2.49
C GLN A 59 -12.97 5.87 2.59
N ALA A 60 -12.01 6.51 3.26
CA ALA A 60 -10.67 5.98 3.45
C ALA A 60 -10.71 4.62 4.20
N GLU A 61 -11.48 4.51 5.28
CA GLU A 61 -11.66 3.26 6.03
C GLU A 61 -12.28 2.15 5.17
N ARG A 62 -13.30 2.46 4.40
CA ARG A 62 -13.95 1.50 3.49
C ARG A 62 -12.96 0.94 2.46
N TYR A 63 -12.11 1.77 1.89
CA TYR A 63 -11.13 1.32 0.90
C TYR A 63 -9.92 0.65 1.54
N ALA A 64 -9.55 1.02 2.76
CA ALA A 64 -8.53 0.30 3.51
C ALA A 64 -8.95 -1.15 3.75
N VAL A 65 -10.21 -1.41 4.12
CA VAL A 65 -10.76 -2.78 4.26
C VAL A 65 -10.68 -3.54 2.93
N GLN A 66 -11.02 -2.90 1.81
CA GLN A 66 -10.95 -3.54 0.50
C GLN A 66 -9.51 -3.93 0.10
N ILE A 67 -8.53 -3.08 0.42
CA ILE A 67 -7.11 -3.37 0.22
C ILE A 67 -6.67 -4.53 1.13
N GLU A 68 -7.06 -4.48 2.40
CA GLU A 68 -6.78 -5.55 3.37
C GLU A 68 -7.31 -6.89 2.90
N ASP A 69 -8.55 -6.95 2.42
CA ASP A 69 -9.15 -8.18 1.88
C ASP A 69 -8.34 -8.75 0.71
N GLN A 70 -7.86 -7.91 -0.20
CA GLN A 70 -7.01 -8.34 -1.32
C GLN A 70 -5.67 -8.90 -0.84
N LEU A 71 -5.02 -8.23 0.10
CA LEU A 71 -3.76 -8.69 0.70
C LEU A 71 -3.97 -10.00 1.46
N GLN A 72 -5.06 -10.12 2.22
CA GLN A 72 -5.42 -11.34 2.94
C GLN A 72 -5.67 -12.53 2.01
N GLN A 73 -6.39 -12.32 0.90
CA GLN A 73 -6.59 -13.37 -0.11
C GLN A 73 -5.26 -13.85 -0.71
N ALA A 74 -4.38 -12.92 -1.09
CA ALA A 74 -3.05 -13.25 -1.59
C ALA A 74 -2.20 -13.98 -0.54
N TYR A 75 -2.29 -13.57 0.72
CA TYR A 75 -1.55 -14.15 1.83
C TYR A 75 -1.94 -15.60 2.13
N GLN A 76 -3.21 -16.01 1.92
CA GLN A 76 -3.62 -17.40 2.13
C GLN A 76 -2.86 -18.39 1.24
N ILE A 77 -2.33 -17.94 0.10
CA ILE A 77 -1.59 -18.80 -0.83
C ILE A 77 -0.26 -19.27 -0.21
N PRO A 78 0.69 -18.37 0.14
CA PRO A 78 1.95 -18.80 0.75
C PRO A 78 1.74 -19.42 2.13
N LEU A 79 0.72 -19.01 2.90
CA LEU A 79 0.39 -19.61 4.17
C LEU A 79 0.00 -21.10 4.03
N GLY A 80 -0.91 -21.38 3.10
CA GLY A 80 -1.33 -22.76 2.81
C GLY A 80 -0.19 -23.62 2.27
N MET A 81 0.69 -23.02 1.44
CA MET A 81 1.87 -23.71 0.92
C MET A 81 2.89 -24.02 2.03
N ALA A 82 3.19 -23.07 2.91
CA ALA A 82 4.09 -23.29 4.04
C ALA A 82 3.59 -24.44 4.91
N ALA A 83 2.31 -24.41 5.28
CA ALA A 83 1.70 -25.49 6.09
C ALA A 83 1.77 -26.85 5.37
N GLN A 84 1.55 -26.89 4.06
CA GLN A 84 1.63 -28.13 3.29
C GLN A 84 3.06 -28.67 3.20
N LEU A 85 4.05 -27.80 3.00
CA LEU A 85 5.46 -28.19 2.96
C LEU A 85 5.96 -28.63 4.32
N GLU A 86 5.62 -27.93 5.40
CA GLU A 86 5.94 -28.33 6.79
C GLU A 86 5.34 -29.69 7.12
N GLY A 87 4.06 -29.89 6.84
CA GLY A 87 3.39 -31.18 7.05
C GLY A 87 4.05 -32.32 6.25
N SER A 88 4.44 -32.04 5.01
CA SER A 88 5.16 -32.98 4.15
C SER A 88 6.55 -33.31 4.69
N MET A 89 7.31 -32.31 5.17
CA MET A 89 8.65 -32.52 5.74
C MET A 89 8.62 -33.28 7.08
N ALA A 90 7.54 -33.16 7.84
CA ALA A 90 7.35 -33.87 9.09
C ALA A 90 7.14 -35.40 8.91
N GLN A 91 6.79 -35.82 7.70
CA GLN A 91 6.54 -37.24 7.36
C GLN A 91 7.48 -37.68 6.22
N PRO A 92 8.70 -38.14 6.53
CA PRO A 92 9.72 -38.44 5.50
C PRO A 92 9.24 -39.43 4.42
N ASP A 93 8.44 -40.42 4.78
CA ASP A 93 7.92 -41.43 3.84
C ASP A 93 6.80 -40.92 2.93
N GLN A 94 6.19 -39.77 3.29
CA GLN A 94 5.13 -39.11 2.52
C GLN A 94 5.53 -37.73 2.04
N ARG A 95 6.83 -37.40 2.17
CA ARG A 95 7.35 -36.10 1.75
C ARG A 95 7.14 -35.92 0.25
N LEU A 96 6.66 -34.74 -0.13
CA LEU A 96 6.58 -34.35 -1.54
C LEU A 96 7.98 -34.39 -2.15
N SER A 97 8.12 -35.03 -3.29
CA SER A 97 9.36 -34.94 -4.05
C SER A 97 9.55 -33.52 -4.60
N ARG A 98 10.77 -33.13 -4.93
CA ARG A 98 11.06 -31.81 -5.49
C ARG A 98 10.26 -31.49 -6.75
N PRO A 99 10.10 -32.42 -7.72
CA PRO A 99 9.21 -32.20 -8.86
C PRO A 99 7.72 -31.99 -8.47
N GLN A 100 7.26 -32.64 -7.37
CA GLN A 100 5.89 -32.40 -6.87
C GLN A 100 5.74 -31.03 -6.21
N VAL A 101 6.77 -30.51 -5.53
CA VAL A 101 6.78 -29.13 -5.04
C VAL A 101 6.73 -28.15 -6.19
N GLU A 102 7.55 -28.34 -7.23
CA GLU A 102 7.55 -27.54 -8.45
C GLU A 102 6.15 -27.52 -9.12
N LEU A 103 5.56 -28.68 -9.33
CA LEU A 103 4.21 -28.81 -9.91
C LEU A 103 3.15 -28.10 -9.05
N LEU A 104 3.25 -28.24 -7.72
CA LEU A 104 2.34 -27.57 -6.78
C LEU A 104 2.39 -26.06 -6.95
N LEU A 105 3.58 -25.45 -6.98
CA LEU A 105 3.74 -24.01 -7.15
C LEU A 105 3.16 -23.55 -8.49
N GLY A 106 3.54 -24.18 -9.59
CA GLY A 106 3.03 -23.84 -10.91
C GLY A 106 1.50 -23.91 -10.98
N SER A 107 0.90 -24.98 -10.45
CA SER A 107 -0.54 -25.16 -10.41
C SER A 107 -1.24 -24.10 -9.55
N ARG A 108 -0.65 -23.71 -8.43
CA ARG A 108 -1.19 -22.65 -7.57
C ARG A 108 -1.18 -21.28 -8.28
N LEU A 109 -0.10 -20.95 -8.99
CA LEU A 109 -0.06 -19.69 -9.74
C LEU A 109 -1.09 -19.69 -10.87
N HIS A 110 -1.32 -20.82 -11.55
CA HIS A 110 -2.36 -20.92 -12.58
C HIS A 110 -3.77 -20.63 -12.05
N GLN A 111 -4.07 -21.06 -10.83
CA GLN A 111 -5.39 -20.88 -10.21
C GLN A 111 -5.57 -19.53 -9.53
N ALA A 112 -4.46 -18.87 -9.16
CA ALA A 112 -4.51 -17.65 -8.39
C ALA A 112 -4.73 -16.41 -9.26
N ASN A 113 -5.61 -15.53 -8.80
CA ASN A 113 -5.78 -14.20 -9.35
C ASN A 113 -5.09 -13.16 -8.46
N GLY A 114 -4.64 -12.05 -9.05
CA GLY A 114 -4.09 -10.93 -8.30
C GLY A 114 -2.64 -11.11 -7.83
N ILE A 115 -1.99 -12.25 -8.10
CA ILE A 115 -0.56 -12.46 -7.88
C ILE A 115 0.19 -12.62 -9.21
N SER A 116 1.40 -12.11 -9.25
CA SER A 116 2.27 -12.13 -10.43
C SER A 116 3.34 -13.21 -10.38
N SER A 117 3.69 -13.67 -9.20
CA SER A 117 4.66 -14.74 -9.04
C SER A 117 4.43 -15.55 -7.76
N ILE A 118 5.06 -16.72 -7.74
CA ILE A 118 5.02 -17.66 -6.61
C ILE A 118 6.36 -18.36 -6.50
N TYR A 119 6.83 -18.55 -5.29
CA TYR A 119 8.12 -19.20 -5.06
C TYR A 119 8.20 -19.99 -3.76
N ALA A 120 9.14 -20.92 -3.74
CA ALA A 120 9.65 -21.57 -2.55
C ALA A 120 11.18 -21.60 -2.63
N GLN A 121 11.84 -21.10 -1.60
CA GLN A 121 13.31 -21.05 -1.54
C GLN A 121 13.79 -21.54 -0.18
N PHE A 122 14.66 -22.51 -0.19
CA PHE A 122 15.13 -23.18 1.02
C PHE A 122 16.59 -22.82 1.36
N GLU A 123 16.91 -22.95 2.65
CA GLU A 123 18.29 -22.98 3.13
C GLU A 123 19.02 -24.21 2.52
N PRO A 124 20.35 -24.20 2.45
CA PRO A 124 21.11 -25.38 2.06
C PRO A 124 20.71 -26.61 2.89
N ASN A 125 20.34 -27.69 2.20
CA ASN A 125 19.77 -28.91 2.80
C ASN A 125 18.49 -28.69 3.63
N GLY A 126 17.83 -27.55 3.48
CA GLY A 126 16.68 -27.17 4.31
C GLY A 126 15.43 -28.00 4.06
N TYR A 127 15.20 -28.43 2.84
CA TYR A 127 14.01 -29.20 2.48
C TYR A 127 14.13 -30.69 2.84
N ASP A 128 14.95 -31.42 2.13
CA ASP A 128 15.07 -32.89 2.21
C ASP A 128 16.43 -33.41 2.67
N GLY A 129 17.42 -32.53 2.74
CA GLY A 129 18.81 -32.90 3.07
C GLY A 129 19.58 -33.52 1.92
N GLN A 130 19.07 -33.47 0.68
CA GLN A 130 19.60 -34.16 -0.49
C GLN A 130 20.21 -33.23 -1.53
N ASP A 131 20.65 -32.04 -1.17
CA ASP A 131 21.19 -31.06 -2.13
C ASP A 131 22.36 -31.62 -2.94
N ALA A 132 23.17 -32.50 -2.34
CA ALA A 132 24.29 -33.13 -3.03
C ALA A 132 23.87 -33.96 -4.26
N GLU A 133 22.63 -34.49 -4.27
CA GLU A 133 22.10 -35.31 -5.37
C GLU A 133 21.59 -34.46 -6.54
N TRP A 134 21.36 -33.16 -6.31
CA TRP A 134 20.71 -32.24 -7.25
C TRP A 134 21.62 -31.14 -7.82
N GLN A 135 22.96 -31.27 -7.64
CA GLN A 135 23.91 -30.24 -8.07
C GLN A 135 24.03 -30.09 -9.60
N THR A 136 23.56 -31.05 -10.36
CA THR A 136 23.56 -30.96 -11.84
C THR A 136 22.58 -29.95 -12.40
N GLY A 137 21.64 -29.44 -11.55
CA GLY A 137 20.67 -28.41 -11.94
C GLY A 137 19.43 -28.99 -12.63
N ALA A 138 18.49 -29.49 -11.85
CA ALA A 138 17.11 -29.69 -12.34
C ALA A 138 16.35 -28.34 -12.22
N SER A 139 15.20 -28.22 -12.91
CA SER A 139 14.36 -27.00 -12.89
C SER A 139 13.98 -26.51 -11.49
N HIS A 140 13.91 -27.42 -10.53
CA HIS A 140 13.58 -27.15 -9.13
C HIS A 140 14.82 -26.96 -8.21
N SER A 141 16.03 -27.04 -8.75
CA SER A 141 17.26 -27.05 -7.93
C SER A 141 18.35 -26.21 -8.55
N VAL A 142 19.04 -25.46 -7.72
CA VAL A 142 20.11 -24.55 -8.15
C VAL A 142 21.35 -25.34 -8.60
N ALA A 143 21.79 -25.12 -9.83
CA ALA A 143 23.01 -25.76 -10.35
C ALA A 143 24.24 -25.42 -9.50
N GLY A 144 25.07 -26.42 -9.20
CA GLY A 144 26.26 -26.30 -8.36
C GLY A 144 26.00 -26.26 -6.85
N LYS A 145 24.77 -25.98 -6.41
CA LYS A 145 24.38 -25.97 -4.98
C LYS A 145 23.44 -27.11 -4.63
N GLY A 146 22.49 -27.40 -5.52
CA GLY A 146 21.48 -28.39 -5.32
C GLY A 146 20.33 -27.97 -4.39
N SER A 147 20.34 -26.74 -3.83
CA SER A 147 19.26 -26.24 -2.99
C SER A 147 17.93 -26.22 -3.74
N LEU A 148 16.83 -26.62 -3.07
CA LEU A 148 15.50 -26.53 -3.64
C LEU A 148 15.06 -25.07 -3.69
N GLU A 149 14.97 -24.53 -4.92
CA GLU A 149 14.53 -23.18 -5.19
C GLU A 149 13.70 -23.15 -6.46
N VAL A 150 12.43 -22.82 -6.34
CA VAL A 150 11.45 -22.78 -7.41
C VAL A 150 10.85 -21.39 -7.48
N TYR A 151 10.81 -20.82 -8.67
CA TYR A 151 10.24 -19.50 -8.91
C TYR A 151 9.46 -19.48 -10.22
N PHE A 152 8.17 -19.19 -10.14
CA PHE A 152 7.29 -19.01 -11.29
C PHE A 152 6.82 -17.57 -11.36
N THR A 153 6.77 -17.03 -12.57
CA THR A 153 6.26 -15.69 -12.86
C THR A 153 5.13 -15.76 -13.88
N ARG A 154 4.17 -14.84 -13.76
CA ARG A 154 3.14 -14.59 -14.76
C ARG A 154 3.59 -13.42 -15.63
N GLU A 155 3.76 -13.68 -16.91
CA GLU A 155 4.09 -12.68 -17.91
C GLU A 155 2.88 -11.75 -18.18
N GLN A 156 3.11 -10.63 -18.85
CA GLN A 156 2.06 -9.67 -19.19
C GLN A 156 0.97 -10.25 -20.09
N ASN A 157 1.32 -11.22 -20.95
CA ASN A 157 0.38 -11.96 -21.80
C ASN A 157 -0.46 -13.00 -21.04
N GLY A 158 -0.20 -13.16 -19.71
CA GLY A 158 -0.86 -14.14 -18.84
C GLY A 158 -0.18 -15.51 -18.81
N ASN A 159 0.83 -15.77 -19.63
CA ASN A 159 1.59 -17.02 -19.59
C ASN A 159 2.36 -17.13 -18.27
N ILE A 160 2.51 -18.39 -17.82
CA ILE A 160 3.33 -18.69 -16.65
C ILE A 160 4.63 -19.33 -17.12
N ALA A 161 5.72 -18.75 -16.66
CA ALA A 161 7.08 -19.24 -16.94
C ALA A 161 7.80 -19.53 -15.63
N GLN A 162 8.54 -20.61 -15.61
CA GLN A 162 9.47 -20.90 -14.53
C GLN A 162 10.78 -20.17 -14.79
N GLN A 163 11.27 -19.48 -13.77
CA GLN A 163 12.55 -18.74 -13.82
C GLN A 163 13.67 -19.65 -13.34
N THR A 164 14.78 -19.64 -14.06
CA THR A 164 15.99 -20.35 -13.63
C THR A 164 16.70 -19.53 -12.57
N ILE A 165 16.99 -20.15 -11.43
CA ILE A 165 17.77 -19.55 -10.35
C ILE A 165 19.19 -20.12 -10.44
N ASP A 166 20.16 -19.28 -10.76
CA ASP A 166 21.57 -19.64 -10.74
C ASP A 166 22.17 -19.47 -9.34
N ALA A 167 23.42 -19.88 -9.18
CA ALA A 167 24.11 -19.82 -7.89
C ALA A 167 24.23 -18.40 -7.33
N ALA A 168 24.45 -17.40 -8.19
CA ALA A 168 24.59 -16.00 -7.78
C ALA A 168 23.25 -15.42 -7.30
N THR A 169 22.16 -15.68 -8.04
CA THR A 169 20.80 -15.30 -7.66
C THR A 169 20.37 -15.99 -6.36
N SER A 170 20.72 -17.26 -6.19
CA SER A 170 20.48 -18.00 -4.95
C SER A 170 21.23 -17.39 -3.76
N ASP A 171 22.46 -16.91 -3.93
CA ASP A 171 23.21 -16.23 -2.85
C ASP A 171 22.67 -14.85 -2.54
N ALA A 172 22.08 -14.18 -3.53
CA ALA A 172 21.50 -12.85 -3.33
C ALA A 172 20.41 -12.82 -2.26
N LYS A 173 19.73 -13.96 -1.95
CA LYS A 173 18.75 -14.02 -0.86
C LYS A 173 19.33 -13.72 0.53
N PHE A 174 20.66 -13.76 0.68
CA PHE A 174 21.37 -13.43 1.91
C PHE A 174 21.94 -12.00 1.93
N ASP A 175 21.69 -11.20 0.88
CA ASP A 175 22.19 -9.84 0.78
C ASP A 175 21.57 -8.94 1.84
N THR A 176 22.38 -8.44 2.77
CA THR A 176 21.97 -7.50 3.84
C THR A 176 22.19 -6.05 3.46
N SER A 177 22.73 -5.76 2.27
CA SER A 177 22.90 -4.39 1.81
C SER A 177 21.56 -3.69 1.66
N ARG A 178 21.58 -2.36 1.76
CA ARG A 178 20.36 -1.56 1.77
C ARG A 178 20.27 -0.69 0.52
N ASN A 179 19.05 -0.55 0.02
CA ASN A 179 18.76 0.39 -1.05
C ASN A 179 18.80 1.86 -0.54
N GLU A 180 18.56 2.81 -1.43
CA GLU A 180 18.54 4.25 -1.13
C GLU A 180 17.56 4.65 -0.02
N PHE A 181 16.55 3.82 0.29
CA PHE A 181 15.55 4.05 1.34
C PHE A 181 15.85 3.30 2.64
N GLY A 182 17.02 2.67 2.75
CA GLY A 182 17.42 1.95 3.94
C GLY A 182 16.78 0.55 4.09
N ILE A 183 16.04 0.06 3.10
CA ILE A 183 15.43 -1.27 3.08
C ILE A 183 16.46 -2.28 2.56
N ARG A 184 16.60 -3.44 3.22
CA ARG A 184 17.52 -4.50 2.75
C ARG A 184 17.05 -5.06 1.42
N ASN A 185 17.97 -5.31 0.50
CA ASN A 185 17.66 -5.84 -0.83
C ASN A 185 16.96 -7.21 -0.77
N SER A 186 17.35 -8.05 0.21
CA SER A 186 16.74 -9.37 0.39
C SER A 186 15.83 -9.47 1.60
N GLU A 187 15.15 -8.37 1.96
CA GLU A 187 14.18 -8.34 3.06
C GLU A 187 13.10 -9.43 2.91
N TRP A 188 12.71 -9.75 1.68
CA TRP A 188 11.73 -10.79 1.35
C TRP A 188 12.10 -12.19 1.88
N TYR A 189 13.40 -12.47 2.02
CA TYR A 189 13.91 -13.72 2.60
C TYR A 189 14.32 -13.54 4.06
N LEU A 190 15.08 -12.47 4.34
CA LEU A 190 15.71 -12.22 5.63
C LEU A 190 14.68 -11.98 6.74
N CYS A 191 13.57 -11.29 6.42
CA CYS A 191 12.50 -11.06 7.40
C CYS A 191 11.95 -12.37 7.95
N GLY A 192 11.56 -13.32 7.09
CA GLY A 192 11.07 -14.63 7.50
C GLY A 192 12.13 -15.46 8.23
N ARG A 193 13.38 -15.40 7.77
CA ARG A 193 14.52 -16.10 8.38
C ARG A 193 14.78 -15.66 9.81
N GLU A 194 14.77 -14.37 10.07
CA GLU A 194 15.10 -13.78 11.37
C GLU A 194 13.93 -13.82 12.34
N THR A 195 12.72 -13.50 11.85
CA THR A 195 11.55 -13.37 12.71
C THR A 195 10.78 -14.67 12.90
N ARG A 196 10.91 -15.63 11.96
CA ARG A 196 10.08 -16.84 11.86
C ARG A 196 8.58 -16.53 11.83
N ARG A 197 8.24 -15.38 11.24
CA ARG A 197 6.88 -14.88 11.10
C ARG A 197 6.63 -14.49 9.64
N PRO A 198 5.38 -14.52 9.20
CA PRO A 198 5.02 -13.97 7.92
C PRO A 198 5.39 -12.50 7.79
N CYS A 199 5.80 -12.11 6.58
CA CYS A 199 6.25 -10.75 6.29
C CYS A 199 5.56 -10.21 5.04
N LEU A 200 5.18 -8.93 5.11
CA LEU A 200 4.75 -8.12 3.97
C LEU A 200 5.88 -7.12 3.69
N MET A 201 6.36 -7.13 2.46
CA MET A 201 7.44 -6.23 2.05
C MET A 201 6.93 -4.84 1.73
N GLU A 202 7.76 -3.84 2.02
CA GLU A 202 7.55 -2.51 1.45
C GLU A 202 7.62 -2.59 -0.07
N PRO A 203 6.89 -1.74 -0.80
CA PRO A 203 6.92 -1.73 -2.25
C PRO A 203 8.32 -1.49 -2.80
N TYR A 204 8.68 -2.24 -3.83
CA TYR A 204 9.97 -2.11 -4.51
C TYR A 204 9.80 -2.23 -6.03
N LEU A 205 10.71 -1.60 -6.76
CA LEU A 205 10.76 -1.71 -8.21
C LEU A 205 11.54 -2.97 -8.59
N TYR A 206 10.88 -3.89 -9.26
CA TYR A 206 11.49 -5.11 -9.79
C TYR A 206 11.58 -5.03 -11.31
N GLU A 207 12.72 -5.41 -11.86
CA GLU A 207 12.95 -5.46 -13.30
C GLU A 207 12.50 -6.81 -13.86
N ILE A 208 11.34 -6.82 -14.51
CA ILE A 208 10.73 -8.04 -15.07
C ILE A 208 11.49 -8.48 -16.34
N SER A 209 11.97 -7.51 -17.11
CA SER A 209 12.78 -7.69 -18.30
C SER A 209 13.67 -6.45 -18.50
N PRO A 210 14.75 -6.52 -19.28
CA PRO A 210 15.66 -5.40 -19.45
C PRO A 210 14.95 -4.08 -19.76
N GLY A 211 15.09 -3.09 -18.86
CA GLY A 211 14.46 -1.78 -18.96
C GLY A 211 12.99 -1.70 -18.55
N GLN A 212 12.36 -2.83 -18.19
CA GLN A 212 10.94 -2.87 -17.79
C GLN A 212 10.82 -3.12 -16.30
N LYS A 213 10.60 -2.06 -15.53
CA LYS A 213 10.42 -2.11 -14.09
C LYS A 213 8.93 -2.10 -13.72
N MET A 214 8.56 -2.91 -12.75
CA MET A 214 7.22 -2.96 -12.18
C MET A 214 7.30 -2.78 -10.66
N LEU A 215 6.41 -1.96 -10.13
CA LEU A 215 6.26 -1.83 -8.68
C LEU A 215 5.51 -3.05 -8.16
N MET A 216 6.08 -3.73 -7.18
CA MET A 216 5.49 -4.92 -6.56
C MET A 216 5.75 -4.96 -5.06
N THR A 217 5.02 -5.82 -4.39
CA THR A 217 5.26 -6.21 -2.99
C THR A 217 5.25 -7.73 -2.88
N SER A 218 5.98 -8.26 -1.89
CA SER A 218 6.02 -9.69 -1.61
C SER A 218 5.33 -9.99 -0.28
N LEU A 219 4.55 -11.06 -0.27
CA LEU A 219 3.98 -11.70 0.91
C LEU A 219 4.73 -13.02 1.14
N THR A 220 5.50 -13.12 2.19
CA THR A 220 6.34 -14.29 2.47
C THR A 220 5.96 -14.97 3.78
N VAL A 221 6.05 -16.29 3.78
CA VAL A 221 5.77 -17.12 4.94
C VAL A 221 6.95 -18.07 5.16
N PRO A 222 7.56 -18.07 6.35
CA PRO A 222 8.63 -19.01 6.65
C PRO A 222 8.10 -20.44 6.65
N VAL A 223 8.92 -21.35 6.16
CA VAL A 223 8.73 -22.80 6.28
C VAL A 223 9.64 -23.31 7.38
N LEU A 224 9.06 -23.94 8.37
CA LEU A 224 9.80 -24.43 9.53
C LEU A 224 9.90 -25.95 9.49
N LYS A 225 11.05 -26.48 9.89
CA LYS A 225 11.29 -27.90 10.12
C LYS A 225 11.76 -28.08 11.56
N ASP A 226 11.00 -28.80 12.36
CA ASP A 226 11.27 -29.00 13.80
C ASP A 226 11.45 -27.63 14.52
N GLY A 227 10.64 -26.63 14.18
CA GLY A 227 10.71 -25.29 14.74
C GLY A 227 11.90 -24.43 14.28
N LYS A 228 12.75 -24.95 13.39
CA LYS A 228 13.88 -24.22 12.80
C LYS A 228 13.52 -23.71 11.42
N PHE A 229 14.04 -22.56 11.06
CA PHE A 229 13.87 -22.01 9.72
C PHE A 229 14.52 -22.94 8.69
N ALA A 230 13.73 -23.38 7.72
CA ALA A 230 14.17 -24.25 6.64
C ALA A 230 14.15 -23.51 5.28
N GLY A 231 13.30 -22.52 5.14
CA GLY A 231 13.14 -21.74 3.92
C GLY A 231 11.91 -20.85 4.01
N ILE A 232 11.46 -20.35 2.87
CA ILE A 232 10.23 -19.57 2.73
C ILE A 232 9.38 -20.06 1.56
N THR A 233 8.10 -19.77 1.61
CA THR A 233 7.24 -19.64 0.44
C THR A 233 6.81 -18.18 0.32
N GLY A 234 6.55 -17.73 -0.89
CA GLY A 234 6.10 -16.37 -1.11
C GLY A 234 5.33 -16.20 -2.40
N VAL A 235 4.61 -15.09 -2.45
CA VAL A 235 3.95 -14.61 -3.66
C VAL A 235 4.27 -13.13 -3.82
N ASP A 236 4.33 -12.68 -5.08
CA ASP A 236 4.46 -11.27 -5.40
C ASP A 236 3.16 -10.75 -5.98
N MET A 237 2.81 -9.54 -5.61
CA MET A 237 1.67 -8.80 -6.14
C MET A 237 2.18 -7.58 -6.90
N ASN A 238 1.74 -7.44 -8.13
CA ASN A 238 1.96 -6.21 -8.88
C ASN A 238 1.03 -5.12 -8.34
N LEU A 239 1.56 -3.93 -8.08
CA LEU A 239 0.81 -2.82 -7.50
C LEU A 239 0.00 -1.94 -8.48
N PRO A 240 -0.07 -2.16 -9.82
CA PRO A 240 -1.02 -1.46 -10.68
C PRO A 240 -2.46 -1.51 -10.20
N ILE A 241 -2.85 -2.53 -9.42
CA ILE A 241 -4.19 -2.61 -8.82
C ILE A 241 -4.46 -1.45 -7.86
N PHE A 242 -3.47 -1.03 -7.07
CA PHE A 242 -3.59 0.12 -6.16
C PHE A 242 -3.59 1.45 -6.92
N GLN A 243 -2.83 1.53 -8.01
CA GLN A 243 -2.87 2.68 -8.90
C GLN A 243 -4.25 2.86 -9.53
N GLN A 244 -4.82 1.78 -10.09
CA GLN A 244 -6.18 1.80 -10.64
C GLN A 244 -7.23 2.16 -9.59
N LEU A 245 -7.05 1.68 -8.35
CA LEU A 245 -7.92 2.04 -7.24
C LEU A 245 -7.83 3.53 -6.92
N ALA A 246 -6.63 4.10 -6.81
CA ALA A 246 -6.44 5.53 -6.57
C ALA A 246 -7.05 6.40 -7.68
N GLU A 247 -6.90 6.00 -8.94
CA GLU A 247 -7.51 6.67 -10.08
C GLU A 247 -9.04 6.58 -10.08
N HIS A 248 -9.59 5.40 -9.79
CA HIS A 248 -11.04 5.21 -9.69
C HIS A 248 -11.64 6.09 -8.60
N LEU A 249 -11.00 6.13 -7.43
CA LEU A 249 -11.41 6.95 -6.30
C LEU A 249 -11.34 8.43 -6.63
N GLY A 250 -10.23 8.89 -7.19
CA GLY A 250 -10.08 10.28 -7.60
C GLY A 250 -11.18 10.73 -8.55
N LYS A 251 -11.60 9.87 -9.48
CA LYS A 251 -12.70 10.13 -10.41
C LYS A 251 -14.08 10.11 -9.76
N SER A 252 -14.29 9.26 -8.76
CA SER A 252 -15.62 9.08 -8.12
C SER A 252 -15.91 10.08 -7.01
N LEU A 253 -14.89 10.74 -6.47
CA LEU A 253 -15.02 11.66 -5.34
C LEU A 253 -15.00 13.12 -5.83
N TYR A 254 -15.98 13.91 -5.35
CA TYR A 254 -16.05 15.36 -5.55
C TYR A 254 -15.87 15.81 -7.00
N ASP A 255 -16.57 15.17 -7.95
CA ASP A 255 -16.52 15.50 -9.37
C ASP A 255 -15.08 15.50 -9.94
N ASN A 256 -14.29 14.49 -9.57
CA ASN A 256 -12.88 14.34 -9.99
C ASN A 256 -11.93 15.41 -9.42
N GLN A 257 -12.30 16.08 -8.34
CA GLN A 257 -11.46 17.07 -7.67
C GLN A 257 -10.65 16.51 -6.51
N ALA A 258 -10.99 15.30 -6.03
CA ALA A 258 -10.27 14.67 -4.93
C ALA A 258 -8.87 14.23 -5.35
N GLU A 259 -7.90 14.50 -4.50
CA GLU A 259 -6.59 13.87 -4.55
C GLU A 259 -6.57 12.64 -3.66
N VAL A 260 -6.21 11.51 -4.25
CA VAL A 260 -6.14 10.21 -3.56
C VAL A 260 -4.74 9.66 -3.71
N THR A 261 -4.08 9.45 -2.59
CA THR A 261 -2.77 8.82 -2.53
C THR A 261 -2.80 7.67 -1.53
N LEU A 262 -2.44 6.48 -2.00
CA LEU A 262 -2.29 5.27 -1.20
C LEU A 262 -0.82 5.15 -0.81
N VAL A 263 -0.57 4.94 0.48
CA VAL A 263 0.79 4.82 1.02
C VAL A 263 0.98 3.52 1.79
N SER A 264 2.18 2.96 1.72
CA SER A 264 2.58 1.82 2.52
C SER A 264 2.79 2.20 3.99
N LYS A 265 3.07 1.22 4.84
CA LYS A 265 3.36 1.44 6.27
C LYS A 265 4.57 2.35 6.49
N ALA A 266 5.60 2.24 5.66
CA ALA A 266 6.79 3.10 5.74
C ALA A 266 6.62 4.44 5.00
N GLY A 267 5.43 4.72 4.43
CA GLY A 267 5.13 6.00 3.78
C GLY A 267 5.52 6.06 2.30
N PHE A 268 5.68 4.93 1.61
CA PHE A 268 5.93 4.90 0.16
C PHE A 268 4.62 4.96 -0.62
N ILE A 269 4.60 5.71 -1.72
CA ILE A 269 3.44 5.84 -2.60
C ILE A 269 3.24 4.53 -3.37
N VAL A 270 2.08 3.89 -3.19
CA VAL A 270 1.70 2.66 -3.88
C VAL A 270 0.64 2.89 -4.96
N GLY A 271 -0.05 4.02 -4.91
CA GLY A 271 -1.00 4.46 -5.91
C GLY A 271 -1.34 5.93 -5.72
N SER A 272 -1.48 6.69 -6.80
CA SER A 272 -1.90 8.10 -6.72
C SER A 272 -2.53 8.55 -8.02
N ASN A 273 -3.68 9.24 -7.95
CA ASN A 273 -4.32 9.81 -9.13
C ASN A 273 -3.67 11.12 -9.59
N ARG A 274 -2.79 11.72 -8.80
CA ARG A 274 -2.07 12.98 -9.12
C ARG A 274 -0.57 12.80 -9.29
N HIS A 275 0.03 11.81 -8.60
CA HIS A 275 1.47 11.59 -8.52
C HIS A 275 1.86 10.18 -8.98
N SER A 276 1.33 9.74 -10.13
CA SER A 276 1.63 8.40 -10.67
C SER A 276 3.11 8.22 -11.07
N ASP A 277 3.81 9.33 -11.33
CA ASP A 277 5.26 9.38 -11.59
C ASP A 277 6.12 9.17 -10.34
N LYS A 278 5.52 9.22 -9.15
CA LYS A 278 6.19 9.06 -7.84
C LYS A 278 5.95 7.70 -7.19
N LEU A 279 5.41 6.74 -7.91
CA LEU A 279 5.20 5.38 -7.38
C LEU A 279 6.51 4.77 -6.89
N GLY A 280 6.48 4.16 -5.70
CA GLY A 280 7.65 3.58 -5.04
C GLY A 280 8.57 4.60 -4.36
N ARG A 281 8.21 5.88 -4.36
CA ARG A 281 8.95 6.95 -3.66
C ARG A 281 8.28 7.29 -2.32
N PRO A 282 9.03 7.83 -1.36
CA PRO A 282 8.45 8.37 -0.13
C PRO A 282 7.44 9.49 -0.43
N LEU A 283 6.34 9.53 0.34
CA LEU A 283 5.32 10.58 0.21
C LEU A 283 5.90 11.99 0.37
N THR A 284 6.97 12.14 1.15
CA THR A 284 7.69 13.42 1.34
C THR A 284 8.32 13.98 0.07
N GLU A 285 8.44 13.17 -0.98
CA GLU A 285 8.95 13.60 -2.29
C GLU A 285 7.83 14.00 -3.27
N ALA A 286 6.56 13.86 -2.87
CA ALA A 286 5.41 14.17 -3.71
C ALA A 286 4.90 15.61 -3.56
N GLY A 287 5.31 16.30 -2.48
CA GLY A 287 4.89 17.67 -2.17
C GLY A 287 5.90 18.73 -2.57
#